data_79943448ba12ae546b19c9b0557d9f38
#
_entry.id   79943448ba12ae546b19c9b0557d9f38
#
_cell.length_a   1.000
_cell.length_b   1.000
_cell.length_c   1.000
_cell.angle_alpha   90.00
_cell.angle_beta   90.00
_cell.angle_gamma   90.00
#
_symmetry.space_group_name_H-M   'P 1'
#
loop_
_entity.id
_entity.type
_entity.pdbx_description
1 polymer ?
#
loop_
_entity_poly.entity_id
_entity_poly.type
_entity_poly.pdbx_seq_one_letter_code
_entity_poly.pdbx_strand_id
1 'polypeptide(L)'
;MDFAPRLREAVARRARTLPLLTSLVARYRRSQYERRIDGFLKKQDGEAGRLPSGVVYEATMRCNLHCEFCYVGTLLNIEGEWREELPLEVLKRAFPDEAGLQVSLTGGEIFMRKDILGVMEVFREKGYTCGYLTTNGTIINDERAEALADLAAKGFLKHISVSIDGPNELHDKARGVKGTFERTAAGLRRLQQAAAKRHAPLRVSVNTTVAHETLDALHEMVGVAEELGVDAIGLNHLMYSTPAEVAETVRLLGAADASVISTFVTNDPGLNPARVRTQVNRLVARCRERGIRFDMRPKVKEPILDAYYTPGSALTGRCLYPFLYARVSFSGKAYFCPFIRIEVGDLTKQSLEEVWTGETYVSLRRRLVENGIFPVCRRCCKVELAPGTADALVTVPAEEPLAAGAQ
;
A
#
# COMPACT_ATOMS: atom_id res chain seq x y z
N MET A 1 -27.99 24.60 -7.67
CA MET A 1 -28.01 23.24 -8.26
C MET A 1 -26.68 23.01 -8.92
N ASP A 2 -25.83 22.20 -8.30
CA ASP A 2 -24.46 22.01 -8.77
C ASP A 2 -24.44 20.93 -9.87
N PHE A 3 -24.38 21.39 -11.13
CA PHE A 3 -24.34 20.52 -12.33
C PHE A 3 -22.99 19.80 -12.51
N ALA A 4 -21.96 20.23 -11.79
CA ALA A 4 -20.60 19.75 -11.97
C ALA A 4 -20.35 18.25 -11.59
N PRO A 5 -20.94 17.68 -10.52
CA PRO A 5 -20.72 16.27 -10.19
C PRO A 5 -21.34 15.30 -11.19
N ARG A 6 -22.58 15.57 -11.63
CA ARG A 6 -23.31 14.71 -12.58
C ARG A 6 -22.68 14.71 -13.98
N LEU A 7 -22.18 15.85 -14.42
CA LEU A 7 -21.46 15.95 -15.69
C LEU A 7 -20.12 15.21 -15.63
N ARG A 8 -19.42 15.26 -14.49
CA ARG A 8 -18.19 14.50 -14.25
C ARG A 8 -18.42 12.99 -14.28
N GLU A 9 -19.52 12.51 -13.69
CA GLU A 9 -19.87 11.08 -13.74
C GLU A 9 -20.29 10.62 -15.14
N ALA A 10 -21.06 11.43 -15.86
CA ALA A 10 -21.48 11.10 -17.21
C ALA A 10 -20.30 11.07 -18.20
N VAL A 11 -19.35 12.01 -18.07
CA VAL A 11 -18.09 12.03 -18.83
C VAL A 11 -17.21 10.84 -18.47
N ALA A 12 -17.09 10.49 -17.18
CA ALA A 12 -16.33 9.32 -16.73
C ALA A 12 -16.93 8.01 -17.23
N ARG A 13 -18.26 7.92 -17.32
CA ARG A 13 -18.97 6.73 -17.84
C ARG A 13 -18.77 6.55 -19.36
N ARG A 14 -18.81 7.64 -20.15
CA ARG A 14 -18.55 7.62 -21.58
C ARG A 14 -17.05 7.49 -21.94
N ALA A 15 -16.16 8.01 -21.12
CA ALA A 15 -14.71 7.87 -21.32
C ALA A 15 -14.23 6.40 -21.20
N ARG A 16 -14.96 5.54 -20.48
CA ARG A 16 -14.61 4.10 -20.37
C ARG A 16 -14.72 3.32 -21.67
N THR A 17 -15.40 3.87 -22.68
CA THR A 17 -15.61 3.22 -23.99
C THR A 17 -14.63 3.72 -25.07
N LEU A 18 -13.79 4.72 -24.78
CA LEU A 18 -12.85 5.31 -25.73
C LEU A 18 -11.44 5.38 -25.12
N PRO A 19 -10.50 4.52 -25.55
CA PRO A 19 -9.14 4.42 -24.95
C PRO A 19 -8.35 5.74 -24.92
N LEU A 20 -8.53 6.60 -25.95
CA LEU A 20 -7.89 7.91 -26.02
C LEU A 20 -8.39 8.89 -24.94
N LEU A 21 -9.68 8.86 -24.61
CA LEU A 21 -10.27 9.73 -23.58
C LEU A 21 -9.87 9.28 -22.17
N THR A 22 -9.76 7.96 -21.94
CA THR A 22 -9.25 7.43 -20.66
C THR A 22 -7.82 7.85 -20.42
N SER A 23 -6.96 7.81 -21.44
CA SER A 23 -5.56 8.24 -21.32
C SER A 23 -5.44 9.75 -21.06
N LEU A 24 -6.27 10.57 -21.68
CA LEU A 24 -6.30 12.03 -21.47
C LEU A 24 -6.80 12.39 -20.06
N VAL A 25 -7.86 11.74 -19.59
CA VAL A 25 -8.38 11.94 -18.24
C VAL A 25 -7.35 11.48 -17.18
N ALA A 26 -6.68 10.37 -17.43
CA ALA A 26 -5.61 9.88 -16.54
C ALA A 26 -4.43 10.86 -16.49
N ARG A 27 -3.98 11.36 -17.67
CA ARG A 27 -2.93 12.40 -17.75
C ARG A 27 -3.32 13.70 -17.05
N TYR A 28 -4.57 14.16 -17.24
CA TYR A 28 -5.07 15.36 -16.58
C TYR A 28 -5.10 15.20 -15.06
N ARG A 29 -5.65 14.07 -14.56
CA ARG A 29 -5.67 13.76 -13.12
C ARG A 29 -4.26 13.68 -12.55
N ARG A 30 -3.35 13.03 -13.25
CA ARG A 30 -1.93 12.96 -12.89
C ARG A 30 -1.30 14.36 -12.83
N SER A 31 -1.52 15.20 -13.83
CA SER A 31 -1.01 16.58 -13.84
C SER A 31 -1.60 17.45 -12.73
N GLN A 32 -2.86 17.27 -12.35
CA GLN A 32 -3.47 17.96 -11.20
C GLN A 32 -2.86 17.49 -9.89
N TYR A 33 -2.65 16.18 -9.77
CA TYR A 33 -2.01 15.56 -8.61
C TYR A 33 -0.56 16.07 -8.45
N GLU A 34 0.23 16.03 -9.52
CA GLU A 34 1.61 16.54 -9.53
C GLU A 34 1.68 18.03 -9.17
N ARG A 35 0.79 18.86 -9.72
CA ARG A 35 0.72 20.29 -9.37
C ARG A 35 0.38 20.54 -7.91
N ARG A 36 -0.55 19.77 -7.33
CA ARG A 36 -0.91 19.87 -5.91
C ARG A 36 0.28 19.53 -5.03
N ILE A 37 1.01 18.48 -5.37
CA ILE A 37 2.20 18.02 -4.66
C ILE A 37 3.33 19.02 -4.75
N ASP A 38 3.63 19.49 -5.96
CA ASP A 38 4.66 20.53 -6.16
C ASP A 38 4.31 21.80 -5.39
N GLY A 39 3.02 22.08 -5.23
CA GLY A 39 2.52 23.16 -4.39
C GLY A 39 2.90 22.99 -2.91
N PHE A 40 2.71 21.79 -2.35
CA PHE A 40 3.09 21.49 -0.96
C PHE A 40 4.60 21.51 -0.74
N LEU A 41 5.36 20.90 -1.65
CA LEU A 41 6.82 20.85 -1.54
C LEU A 41 7.49 22.22 -1.72
N LYS A 42 6.94 23.09 -2.58
CA LYS A 42 7.47 24.44 -2.81
C LYS A 42 7.27 25.37 -1.63
N LYS A 43 6.20 25.20 -0.87
CA LYS A 43 5.93 26.04 0.31
C LYS A 43 6.89 25.76 1.47
N GLN A 44 7.40 24.54 1.59
CA GLN A 44 8.32 24.08 2.65
C GLN A 44 7.83 24.32 4.10
N ASP A 45 6.54 24.64 4.27
CA ASP A 45 5.92 24.94 5.58
C ASP A 45 5.38 23.68 6.29
N GLY A 46 5.36 22.53 5.59
CA GLY A 46 4.83 21.27 6.12
C GLY A 46 3.30 21.17 6.09
N GLU A 47 2.60 22.19 5.60
CA GLU A 47 1.15 22.16 5.46
C GLU A 47 0.70 21.30 4.28
N ALA A 48 -0.42 20.58 4.45
CA ALA A 48 -0.96 19.66 3.46
C ALA A 48 -2.47 19.81 3.23
N GLY A 49 -3.01 20.99 3.53
CA GLY A 49 -4.45 21.30 3.46
C GLY A 49 -5.23 20.78 4.67
N ARG A 50 -6.55 20.96 4.66
CA ARG A 50 -7.45 20.68 5.81
C ARG A 50 -7.58 19.18 6.12
N LEU A 51 -7.65 18.34 5.12
CA LEU A 51 -7.80 16.88 5.24
C LEU A 51 -6.85 16.14 4.30
N PRO A 52 -6.46 14.91 4.64
CA PRO A 52 -5.70 14.03 3.75
C PRO A 52 -6.52 13.69 2.49
N SER A 53 -5.87 13.18 1.47
CA SER A 53 -6.54 12.58 0.31
C SER A 53 -7.15 11.21 0.65
N GLY A 54 -6.64 10.57 1.68
CA GLY A 54 -7.14 9.31 2.17
C GLY A 54 -6.53 8.91 3.50
N VAL A 55 -7.06 7.83 4.04
CA VAL A 55 -6.64 7.22 5.30
C VAL A 55 -6.12 5.82 5.03
N VAL A 56 -5.00 5.47 5.62
CA VAL A 56 -4.55 4.07 5.70
C VAL A 56 -4.85 3.58 7.11
N TYR A 57 -5.84 2.71 7.24
CA TYR A 57 -6.27 2.17 8.52
C TYR A 57 -5.69 0.77 8.74
N GLU A 58 -4.85 0.64 9.75
CA GLU A 58 -4.34 -0.64 10.24
C GLU A 58 -5.42 -1.29 11.11
N ALA A 59 -6.26 -2.12 10.50
CA ALA A 59 -7.45 -2.64 11.17
C ALA A 59 -7.14 -3.55 12.38
N THR A 60 -5.99 -4.23 12.36
CA THR A 60 -5.47 -5.10 13.42
C THR A 60 -3.97 -5.34 13.23
N MET A 61 -3.24 -5.65 14.30
CA MET A 61 -1.86 -6.16 14.24
C MET A 61 -1.78 -7.68 14.46
N ARG A 62 -2.90 -8.39 14.43
CA ARG A 62 -2.89 -9.86 14.43
C ARG A 62 -2.63 -10.39 13.03
N CYS A 63 -1.78 -11.39 12.92
CA CYS A 63 -1.51 -12.10 11.67
C CYS A 63 -1.36 -13.60 11.95
N ASN A 64 -1.82 -14.42 11.02
CA ASN A 64 -1.72 -15.88 11.06
C ASN A 64 -0.53 -16.42 10.27
N LEU A 65 0.37 -15.54 9.79
CA LEU A 65 1.58 -15.88 9.06
C LEU A 65 2.82 -15.29 9.72
N HIS A 66 4.02 -15.80 9.35
CA HIS A 66 5.30 -15.47 9.97
C HIS A 66 6.38 -15.12 8.92
N CYS A 67 6.06 -14.18 8.01
CA CYS A 67 6.97 -13.76 6.94
C CYS A 67 8.21 -13.07 7.51
N GLU A 68 9.42 -13.55 7.20
CA GLU A 68 10.68 -12.95 7.69
C GLU A 68 10.89 -11.51 7.21
N PHE A 69 10.48 -11.21 5.99
CA PHE A 69 10.62 -9.87 5.38
C PHE A 69 9.51 -8.88 5.77
N CYS A 70 8.67 -9.22 6.73
CA CYS A 70 7.57 -8.35 7.15
C CYS A 70 8.09 -7.10 7.86
N TYR A 71 7.86 -5.92 7.28
CA TYR A 71 8.32 -4.66 7.86
C TYR A 71 7.64 -4.28 9.19
N VAL A 72 6.49 -4.89 9.50
CA VAL A 72 5.79 -4.75 10.78
C VAL A 72 5.93 -6.01 11.66
N GLY A 73 6.82 -6.95 11.29
CA GLY A 73 6.93 -8.25 11.95
C GLY A 73 7.08 -8.18 13.48
N THR A 74 7.87 -7.23 13.97
CA THR A 74 8.09 -6.98 15.40
C THR A 74 6.88 -6.39 16.12
N LEU A 75 5.90 -5.89 15.39
CA LEU A 75 4.67 -5.30 15.92
C LEU A 75 3.48 -6.27 15.86
N LEU A 76 3.67 -7.46 15.28
CA LEU A 76 2.58 -8.40 15.10
C LEU A 76 2.38 -9.28 16.32
N ASN A 77 1.12 -9.60 16.59
CA ASN A 77 0.71 -10.59 17.61
C ASN A 77 1.17 -10.28 19.03
N ILE A 78 1.39 -9.02 19.37
CA ILE A 78 1.69 -8.62 20.76
C ILE A 78 0.49 -8.99 21.63
N GLU A 79 0.75 -9.70 22.72
CA GLU A 79 -0.29 -10.23 23.59
C GLU A 79 -1.15 -9.12 24.20
N GLY A 80 -2.46 -9.25 24.05
CA GLY A 80 -3.43 -8.30 24.60
C GLY A 80 -3.73 -7.07 23.74
N GLU A 81 -2.88 -6.69 22.77
CA GLU A 81 -3.10 -5.49 21.94
C GLU A 81 -4.42 -5.50 21.16
N TRP A 82 -4.93 -6.68 20.79
CA TRP A 82 -6.22 -6.78 20.10
C TRP A 82 -7.40 -6.23 20.89
N ARG A 83 -7.27 -6.08 22.22
CA ARG A 83 -8.28 -5.48 23.09
C ARG A 83 -8.42 -3.97 22.88
N GLU A 84 -7.40 -3.36 22.27
CA GLU A 84 -7.38 -1.95 21.92
C GLU A 84 -7.98 -1.68 20.52
N GLU A 85 -8.41 -2.72 19.78
CA GLU A 85 -9.09 -2.54 18.49
C GLU A 85 -10.34 -1.68 18.71
N LEU A 86 -10.41 -0.52 18.01
CA LEU A 86 -11.49 0.44 18.19
C LEU A 86 -12.86 -0.19 17.94
N PRO A 87 -13.81 -0.06 18.87
CA PRO A 87 -15.21 -0.40 18.64
C PRO A 87 -15.80 0.39 17.45
N LEU A 88 -16.76 -0.19 16.73
CA LEU A 88 -17.38 0.45 15.56
C LEU A 88 -17.96 1.83 15.87
N GLU A 89 -18.53 2.03 17.05
CA GLU A 89 -19.09 3.31 17.46
C GLU A 89 -18.01 4.38 17.68
N VAL A 90 -16.80 3.98 18.08
CA VAL A 90 -15.66 4.89 18.18
C VAL A 90 -15.15 5.23 16.79
N LEU A 91 -15.06 4.26 15.89
CA LEU A 91 -14.72 4.51 14.47
C LEU A 91 -15.70 5.48 13.81
N LYS A 92 -17.00 5.34 14.04
CA LYS A 92 -18.02 6.28 13.52
C LYS A 92 -17.79 7.72 13.98
N ARG A 93 -17.30 7.93 15.19
CA ARG A 93 -17.03 9.29 15.72
C ARG A 93 -15.67 9.83 15.28
N ALA A 94 -14.66 8.96 15.19
CA ALA A 94 -13.27 9.35 14.92
C ALA A 94 -13.06 9.84 13.48
N PHE A 95 -13.81 9.29 12.53
CA PHE A 95 -13.66 9.65 11.12
C PHE A 95 -14.80 10.55 10.66
N PRO A 96 -14.52 11.65 9.93
CA PRO A 96 -15.55 12.56 9.43
C PRO A 96 -16.43 11.89 8.36
N ASP A 97 -17.67 12.41 8.22
CA ASP A 97 -18.51 12.11 7.07
C ASP A 97 -18.03 12.96 5.89
N GLU A 98 -17.22 12.38 5.03
CA GLU A 98 -16.55 13.14 3.96
C GLU A 98 -16.58 12.36 2.65
N ALA A 99 -17.48 12.75 1.77
CA ALA A 99 -17.60 12.15 0.45
C ALA A 99 -16.33 12.41 -0.38
N GLY A 100 -15.73 11.33 -0.86
CA GLY A 100 -14.56 11.38 -1.74
C GLY A 100 -13.23 11.07 -1.06
N LEU A 101 -13.20 10.92 0.26
CA LEU A 101 -12.02 10.36 0.93
C LEU A 101 -11.85 8.87 0.59
N GLN A 102 -10.61 8.45 0.48
CA GLN A 102 -10.29 7.05 0.30
C GLN A 102 -9.86 6.42 1.63
N VAL A 103 -10.20 5.17 1.82
CA VAL A 103 -9.60 4.34 2.85
C VAL A 103 -8.85 3.19 2.21
N SER A 104 -7.66 2.89 2.74
CA SER A 104 -6.95 1.65 2.47
C SER A 104 -6.92 0.83 3.75
N LEU A 105 -7.29 -0.43 3.66
CA LEU A 105 -7.33 -1.34 4.81
C LEU A 105 -6.11 -2.26 4.78
N THR A 106 -5.37 -2.26 5.87
CA THR A 106 -4.14 -3.01 6.06
C THR A 106 -3.96 -3.40 7.53
N GLY A 107 -2.78 -3.88 7.89
CA GLY A 107 -2.40 -4.27 9.25
C GLY A 107 -1.51 -5.50 9.23
N GLY A 108 -1.75 -6.45 10.15
CA GLY A 108 -1.29 -7.82 10.02
C GLY A 108 -2.09 -8.53 8.91
N GLU A 109 -3.04 -9.40 9.30
CA GLU A 109 -4.07 -9.89 8.40
C GLU A 109 -5.43 -9.33 8.82
N ILE A 110 -6.03 -8.51 7.98
CA ILE A 110 -7.23 -7.76 8.32
C ILE A 110 -8.41 -8.65 8.73
N PHE A 111 -8.52 -9.84 8.14
CA PHE A 111 -9.58 -10.80 8.45
C PHE A 111 -9.36 -11.54 9.78
N MET A 112 -8.27 -11.30 10.50
CA MET A 112 -8.11 -11.69 11.90
C MET A 112 -8.95 -10.83 12.84
N ARG A 113 -9.33 -9.62 12.43
CA ARG A 113 -10.29 -8.78 13.13
C ARG A 113 -11.70 -9.32 12.91
N LYS A 114 -12.41 -9.64 14.01
CA LYS A 114 -13.72 -10.33 13.96
C LYS A 114 -14.80 -9.49 13.28
N ASP A 115 -14.84 -8.18 13.55
CA ASP A 115 -15.84 -7.23 13.05
C ASP A 115 -15.35 -6.43 11.83
N ILE A 116 -14.37 -6.93 11.08
CA ILE A 116 -13.78 -6.22 9.93
C ILE A 116 -14.81 -5.81 8.88
N LEU A 117 -15.82 -6.63 8.63
CA LEU A 117 -16.90 -6.28 7.71
C LEU A 117 -17.73 -5.10 8.22
N GLY A 118 -17.94 -5.02 9.53
CA GLY A 118 -18.57 -3.86 10.18
C GLY A 118 -17.70 -2.59 10.03
N VAL A 119 -16.39 -2.71 10.17
CA VAL A 119 -15.44 -1.61 9.90
C VAL A 119 -15.59 -1.10 8.47
N MET A 120 -15.67 -2.00 7.49
CA MET A 120 -15.85 -1.64 6.08
C MET A 120 -17.18 -0.92 5.84
N GLU A 121 -18.27 -1.39 6.47
CA GLU A 121 -19.57 -0.75 6.36
C GLU A 121 -19.56 0.64 7.01
N VAL A 122 -18.92 0.84 8.16
CA VAL A 122 -18.74 2.17 8.76
C VAL A 122 -18.11 3.15 7.78
N PHE A 123 -17.02 2.79 7.13
CA PHE A 123 -16.38 3.66 6.13
C PHE A 123 -17.26 3.88 4.91
N ARG A 124 -17.98 2.85 4.44
CA ARG A 124 -18.93 2.98 3.33
C ARG A 124 -20.05 3.97 3.65
N GLU A 125 -20.67 3.85 4.82
CA GLU A 125 -21.76 4.73 5.29
C GLU A 125 -21.30 6.18 5.42
N LYS A 126 -20.05 6.41 5.79
CA LYS A 126 -19.42 7.73 5.86
C LYS A 126 -18.99 8.31 4.50
N GLY A 127 -19.33 7.64 3.40
CA GLY A 127 -19.04 8.12 2.04
C GLY A 127 -17.61 7.86 1.54
N TYR A 128 -16.83 7.08 2.27
CA TYR A 128 -15.49 6.67 1.80
C TYR A 128 -15.56 5.64 0.68
N THR A 129 -14.47 5.52 -0.07
CA THR A 129 -14.24 4.41 -0.99
C THR A 129 -12.98 3.65 -0.58
N CYS A 130 -13.06 2.31 -0.55
CA CYS A 130 -11.88 1.48 -0.33
C CYS A 130 -11.16 1.26 -1.67
N GLY A 131 -10.14 2.07 -1.92
CA GLY A 131 -9.35 2.00 -3.14
C GLY A 131 -8.45 0.78 -3.20
N TYR A 132 -7.99 0.30 -2.03
CA TYR A 132 -7.03 -0.79 -1.92
C TYR A 132 -7.19 -1.52 -0.58
N LEU A 133 -7.28 -2.84 -0.66
CA LEU A 133 -7.32 -3.74 0.48
C LEU A 133 -6.24 -4.80 0.28
N THR A 134 -5.39 -4.98 1.29
CA THR A 134 -4.35 -6.02 1.27
C THR A 134 -4.72 -7.17 2.21
N THR A 135 -4.57 -8.39 1.74
CA THR A 135 -4.78 -9.62 2.52
C THR A 135 -3.84 -10.73 2.08
N ASN A 136 -3.54 -11.65 2.98
CA ASN A 136 -2.88 -12.90 2.62
C ASN A 136 -3.86 -13.92 2.01
N GLY A 137 -5.16 -13.69 2.08
CA GLY A 137 -6.20 -14.50 1.46
C GLY A 137 -6.52 -15.83 2.14
N THR A 138 -5.72 -16.28 3.10
CA THR A 138 -5.80 -17.64 3.69
C THR A 138 -7.09 -17.93 4.46
N ILE A 139 -7.77 -16.89 4.91
CA ILE A 139 -8.97 -17.00 5.75
C ILE A 139 -10.20 -16.35 5.11
N ILE A 140 -10.18 -16.17 3.80
CA ILE A 140 -11.38 -15.79 3.01
C ILE A 140 -12.23 -17.04 2.82
N ASN A 141 -13.32 -17.16 3.60
CA ASN A 141 -14.36 -18.15 3.45
C ASN A 141 -15.51 -17.62 2.57
N ASP A 142 -16.54 -18.44 2.35
CA ASP A 142 -17.66 -18.08 1.46
C ASP A 142 -18.42 -16.84 1.98
N GLU A 143 -18.68 -16.74 3.29
CA GLU A 143 -19.34 -15.60 3.91
C GLU A 143 -18.57 -14.29 3.64
N ARG A 144 -17.26 -14.28 3.85
CA ARG A 144 -16.39 -13.12 3.60
C ARG A 144 -16.33 -12.78 2.12
N ALA A 145 -16.20 -13.78 1.26
CA ALA A 145 -16.18 -13.58 -0.19
C ALA A 145 -17.47 -12.92 -0.69
N GLU A 146 -18.63 -13.40 -0.22
CA GLU A 146 -19.94 -12.86 -0.55
C GLU A 146 -20.10 -11.41 -0.05
N ALA A 147 -19.67 -11.11 1.20
CA ALA A 147 -19.72 -9.76 1.76
C ALA A 147 -18.79 -8.78 1.02
N LEU A 148 -17.57 -9.20 0.65
CA LEU A 148 -16.64 -8.38 -0.12
C LEU A 148 -17.17 -8.08 -1.53
N ALA A 149 -17.79 -9.07 -2.17
CA ALA A 149 -18.44 -8.89 -3.47
C ALA A 149 -19.64 -7.93 -3.39
N ASP A 150 -20.42 -7.98 -2.30
CA ASP A 150 -21.51 -7.05 -2.03
C ASP A 150 -21.01 -5.60 -1.83
N LEU A 151 -19.95 -5.42 -1.03
CA LEU A 151 -19.29 -4.12 -0.84
C LEU A 151 -18.73 -3.56 -2.16
N ALA A 152 -18.23 -4.43 -3.05
CA ALA A 152 -17.79 -4.02 -4.37
C ALA A 152 -18.97 -3.64 -5.28
N ALA A 153 -20.06 -4.38 -5.26
CA ALA A 153 -21.29 -4.06 -6.00
C ALA A 153 -21.90 -2.72 -5.53
N LYS A 154 -21.86 -2.43 -4.24
CA LYS A 154 -22.25 -1.13 -3.64
C LYS A 154 -21.28 0.00 -3.98
N GLY A 155 -20.17 -0.28 -4.68
CA GLY A 155 -19.21 0.73 -5.12
C GLY A 155 -18.18 1.15 -4.07
N PHE A 156 -18.17 0.55 -2.88
CA PHE A 156 -17.20 0.84 -1.82
C PHE A 156 -15.84 0.24 -2.14
N LEU A 157 -15.75 -1.09 -2.30
CA LEU A 157 -14.51 -1.81 -2.50
C LEU A 157 -14.13 -1.85 -3.98
N LYS A 158 -12.95 -1.35 -4.34
CA LYS A 158 -12.51 -1.24 -5.73
C LYS A 158 -11.47 -2.28 -6.12
N HIS A 159 -10.56 -2.60 -5.18
CA HIS A 159 -9.42 -3.46 -5.48
C HIS A 159 -9.00 -4.26 -4.24
N ILE A 160 -8.74 -5.55 -4.43
CA ILE A 160 -8.12 -6.43 -3.45
C ILE A 160 -6.77 -6.89 -4.01
N SER A 161 -5.73 -6.72 -3.22
CA SER A 161 -4.39 -7.23 -3.49
C SER A 161 -4.13 -8.43 -2.59
N VAL A 162 -3.97 -9.59 -3.19
CA VAL A 162 -3.70 -10.85 -2.48
C VAL A 162 -2.19 -11.10 -2.50
N SER A 163 -1.61 -11.31 -1.34
CA SER A 163 -0.18 -11.50 -1.20
C SER A 163 0.22 -12.93 -1.56
N ILE A 164 1.01 -13.11 -2.63
CA ILE A 164 1.56 -14.40 -3.07
C ILE A 164 3.01 -14.19 -3.53
N ASP A 165 3.97 -14.95 -2.97
CA ASP A 165 5.41 -14.76 -3.22
C ASP A 165 6.08 -15.91 -3.98
N GLY A 166 5.33 -16.73 -4.65
CA GLY A 166 5.84 -17.84 -5.45
C GLY A 166 4.82 -18.95 -5.61
N PRO A 167 5.11 -19.97 -6.40
CA PRO A 167 4.25 -21.14 -6.51
C PRO A 167 4.39 -22.05 -5.29
N ASN A 168 3.27 -22.66 -4.89
CA ASN A 168 3.18 -23.78 -3.93
C ASN A 168 4.08 -23.62 -2.68
N GLU A 169 5.03 -24.54 -2.48
CA GLU A 169 5.89 -24.62 -1.31
C GLU A 169 6.84 -23.40 -1.14
N LEU A 170 7.19 -22.72 -2.23
CA LEU A 170 7.99 -21.48 -2.14
C LEU A 170 7.21 -20.37 -1.44
N HIS A 171 5.92 -20.23 -1.76
CA HIS A 171 5.05 -19.31 -1.05
C HIS A 171 4.92 -19.69 0.43
N ASP A 172 4.71 -20.96 0.73
CA ASP A 172 4.59 -21.45 2.12
C ASP A 172 5.86 -21.13 2.93
N LYS A 173 7.03 -21.36 2.32
CA LYS A 173 8.32 -21.03 2.93
C LYS A 173 8.46 -19.54 3.19
N ALA A 174 8.18 -18.69 2.19
CA ALA A 174 8.28 -17.23 2.32
C ALA A 174 7.32 -16.67 3.37
N ARG A 175 6.15 -17.31 3.56
CA ARG A 175 5.13 -16.91 4.53
C ARG A 175 5.26 -17.61 5.89
N GLY A 176 6.20 -18.55 6.04
CA GLY A 176 6.52 -19.25 7.30
C GLY A 176 5.46 -20.22 7.78
N VAL A 177 4.47 -20.59 6.97
CA VAL A 177 3.37 -21.50 7.35
C VAL A 177 3.00 -22.43 6.20
N LYS A 178 3.10 -23.74 6.42
CA LYS A 178 2.77 -24.77 5.43
C LYS A 178 1.29 -24.73 5.01
N GLY A 179 1.03 -24.97 3.73
CA GLY A 179 -0.31 -24.99 3.14
C GLY A 179 -0.93 -23.60 2.96
N THR A 180 -0.13 -22.55 3.03
CA THR A 180 -0.58 -21.16 2.84
C THR A 180 -1.01 -20.93 1.41
N PHE A 181 -0.25 -21.42 0.42
CA PHE A 181 -0.58 -21.24 -0.98
C PHE A 181 -1.99 -21.79 -1.32
N GLU A 182 -2.25 -23.01 -0.94
CA GLU A 182 -3.55 -23.65 -1.21
C GLU A 182 -4.73 -22.91 -0.56
N ARG A 183 -4.55 -22.46 0.69
CA ARG A 183 -5.59 -21.67 1.38
C ARG A 183 -5.80 -20.31 0.71
N THR A 184 -4.73 -19.64 0.31
CA THR A 184 -4.78 -18.36 -0.42
C THR A 184 -5.48 -18.53 -1.77
N ALA A 185 -5.08 -19.53 -2.55
CA ALA A 185 -5.70 -19.85 -3.83
C ALA A 185 -7.20 -20.16 -3.70
N ALA A 186 -7.57 -20.95 -2.69
CA ALA A 186 -8.98 -21.24 -2.41
C ALA A 186 -9.77 -19.97 -2.03
N GLY A 187 -9.20 -19.12 -1.17
CA GLY A 187 -9.83 -17.84 -0.81
C GLY A 187 -10.03 -16.92 -2.00
N LEU A 188 -9.03 -16.85 -2.90
CA LEU A 188 -9.10 -16.05 -4.12
C LEU A 188 -10.17 -16.57 -5.08
N ARG A 189 -10.24 -17.88 -5.29
CA ARG A 189 -11.30 -18.50 -6.15
C ARG A 189 -12.71 -18.21 -5.61
N ARG A 190 -12.94 -18.32 -4.29
CA ARG A 190 -14.23 -17.96 -3.67
C ARG A 190 -14.58 -16.49 -3.93
N LEU A 191 -13.62 -15.59 -3.74
CA LEU A 191 -13.81 -14.17 -3.99
C LEU A 191 -14.19 -13.88 -5.44
N GLN A 192 -13.49 -14.47 -6.40
CA GLN A 192 -13.79 -14.34 -7.83
C GLN A 192 -15.17 -14.87 -8.19
N GLN A 193 -15.55 -16.04 -7.67
CA GLN A 193 -16.89 -16.63 -7.87
C GLN A 193 -17.98 -15.74 -7.30
N ALA A 194 -17.81 -15.22 -6.07
CA ALA A 194 -18.77 -14.31 -5.45
C ALA A 194 -18.89 -12.99 -6.22
N ALA A 195 -17.78 -12.42 -6.69
CA ALA A 195 -17.76 -11.20 -7.49
C ALA A 195 -18.44 -11.42 -8.86
N ALA A 196 -18.16 -12.53 -9.54
CA ALA A 196 -18.80 -12.88 -10.82
C ALA A 196 -20.31 -13.06 -10.67
N LYS A 197 -20.77 -13.80 -9.65
CA LYS A 197 -22.19 -14.02 -9.34
C LYS A 197 -22.97 -12.72 -9.15
N ARG A 198 -22.31 -11.67 -8.60
CA ARG A 198 -22.92 -10.36 -8.36
C ARG A 198 -22.65 -9.35 -9.47
N HIS A 199 -21.93 -9.71 -10.51
CA HIS A 199 -21.41 -8.77 -11.51
C HIS A 199 -20.70 -7.56 -10.85
N ALA A 200 -20.02 -7.81 -9.72
CA ALA A 200 -19.36 -6.78 -8.94
C ALA A 200 -18.09 -6.31 -9.66
N PRO A 201 -17.87 -4.97 -9.80
CA PRO A 201 -16.70 -4.42 -10.48
C PRO A 201 -15.46 -4.44 -9.57
N LEU A 202 -15.11 -5.63 -9.06
CA LEU A 202 -13.99 -5.86 -8.16
C LEU A 202 -12.75 -6.25 -8.96
N ARG A 203 -11.67 -5.50 -8.81
CA ARG A 203 -10.36 -5.89 -9.31
C ARG A 203 -9.64 -6.73 -8.26
N VAL A 204 -9.00 -7.79 -8.72
CA VAL A 204 -8.14 -8.62 -7.89
C VAL A 204 -6.76 -8.69 -8.53
N SER A 205 -5.71 -8.49 -7.75
CA SER A 205 -4.32 -8.67 -8.17
C SER A 205 -3.57 -9.55 -7.19
N VAL A 206 -2.49 -10.14 -7.65
CA VAL A 206 -1.49 -10.72 -6.75
C VAL A 206 -0.37 -9.73 -6.51
N ASN A 207 0.19 -9.74 -5.31
CA ASN A 207 1.34 -8.92 -4.96
C ASN A 207 2.45 -9.82 -4.41
N THR A 208 3.66 -9.66 -4.95
CA THR A 208 4.84 -10.43 -4.56
C THR A 208 5.94 -9.50 -4.07
N THR A 209 6.74 -9.99 -3.13
CA THR A 209 7.90 -9.27 -2.60
C THR A 209 9.18 -9.93 -3.09
N VAL A 210 10.17 -9.14 -3.50
CA VAL A 210 11.52 -9.63 -3.78
C VAL A 210 12.13 -10.10 -2.47
N ALA A 211 12.22 -11.41 -2.29
CA ALA A 211 12.79 -12.05 -1.10
C ALA A 211 13.85 -13.08 -1.52
N HIS A 212 14.78 -13.38 -0.62
CA HIS A 212 15.88 -14.30 -0.89
C HIS A 212 15.36 -15.68 -1.38
N GLU A 213 14.36 -16.20 -0.69
CA GLU A 213 13.81 -17.55 -0.92
C GLU A 213 13.10 -17.69 -2.27
N THR A 214 12.50 -16.59 -2.75
CA THR A 214 11.63 -16.61 -3.93
C THR A 214 12.24 -15.96 -5.16
N LEU A 215 13.43 -15.36 -5.05
CA LEU A 215 14.05 -14.57 -6.10
C LEU A 215 14.18 -15.34 -7.43
N ASP A 216 14.68 -16.57 -7.40
CA ASP A 216 14.93 -17.32 -8.62
C ASP A 216 13.65 -17.79 -9.32
N ALA A 217 12.56 -17.96 -8.55
CA ALA A 217 11.24 -18.32 -9.05
C ALA A 217 10.35 -17.09 -9.32
N LEU A 218 10.85 -15.87 -9.17
CA LEU A 218 10.04 -14.65 -9.29
C LEU A 218 9.28 -14.57 -10.62
N HIS A 219 9.89 -15.04 -11.71
CA HIS A 219 9.29 -15.08 -13.04
C HIS A 219 8.14 -16.10 -13.17
N GLU A 220 8.05 -17.07 -12.25
CA GLU A 220 6.98 -18.07 -12.21
C GLU A 220 5.66 -17.49 -11.70
N MET A 221 5.70 -16.30 -11.08
CA MET A 221 4.50 -15.57 -10.68
C MET A 221 3.54 -15.30 -11.85
N VAL A 222 4.02 -15.29 -13.09
CA VAL A 222 3.17 -15.20 -14.29
C VAL A 222 2.30 -16.45 -14.42
N GLY A 223 2.88 -17.65 -14.27
CA GLY A 223 2.10 -18.90 -14.26
C GLY A 223 1.11 -18.97 -13.10
N VAL A 224 1.51 -18.50 -11.91
CA VAL A 224 0.63 -18.38 -10.74
C VAL A 224 -0.56 -17.46 -11.04
N ALA A 225 -0.32 -16.30 -11.67
CA ALA A 225 -1.39 -15.38 -12.02
C ALA A 225 -2.35 -15.98 -13.05
N GLU A 226 -1.84 -16.69 -14.07
CA GLU A 226 -2.65 -17.39 -15.07
C GLU A 226 -3.50 -18.50 -14.42
N GLU A 227 -2.89 -19.34 -13.57
CA GLU A 227 -3.59 -20.41 -12.84
C GLU A 227 -4.73 -19.88 -11.97
N LEU A 228 -4.49 -18.77 -11.31
CA LEU A 228 -5.45 -18.13 -10.41
C LEU A 228 -6.42 -17.17 -11.12
N GLY A 229 -6.31 -17.01 -12.44
CA GLY A 229 -7.19 -16.14 -13.23
C GLY A 229 -7.07 -14.67 -12.85
N VAL A 230 -5.86 -14.19 -12.50
CA VAL A 230 -5.58 -12.79 -12.17
C VAL A 230 -4.80 -12.13 -13.30
N ASP A 231 -5.17 -10.92 -13.64
CA ASP A 231 -4.63 -10.17 -14.79
C ASP A 231 -3.60 -9.10 -14.37
N ALA A 232 -3.23 -9.06 -13.09
CA ALA A 232 -2.31 -8.05 -12.57
C ALA A 232 -1.36 -8.59 -11.48
N ILE A 233 -0.08 -8.27 -11.60
CA ILE A 233 0.97 -8.58 -10.63
C ILE A 233 1.58 -7.27 -10.14
N GLY A 234 1.56 -7.06 -8.82
CA GLY A 234 2.35 -6.06 -8.13
C GLY A 234 3.66 -6.67 -7.63
N LEU A 235 4.77 -5.96 -7.79
CA LEU A 235 6.07 -6.31 -7.23
C LEU A 235 6.48 -5.27 -6.20
N ASN A 236 6.74 -5.70 -4.97
CA ASN A 236 7.42 -4.87 -3.99
C ASN A 236 8.90 -5.27 -3.93
N HIS A 237 9.78 -4.30 -4.07
CA HIS A 237 11.16 -4.49 -3.67
C HIS A 237 11.22 -4.70 -2.15
N LEU A 238 12.18 -5.53 -1.68
CA LEU A 238 12.39 -5.70 -0.25
C LEU A 238 12.64 -4.34 0.41
N MET A 239 11.84 -4.03 1.40
CA MET A 239 12.00 -2.81 2.19
C MET A 239 12.88 -3.13 3.40
N TYR A 240 14.04 -2.51 3.48
CA TYR A 240 14.96 -2.71 4.59
C TYR A 240 15.75 -1.45 4.91
N SER A 241 16.33 -1.41 6.09
CA SER A 241 17.25 -0.36 6.52
C SER A 241 18.44 -0.97 7.24
N THR A 242 19.59 -0.32 7.18
CA THR A 242 20.74 -0.72 7.99
C THR A 242 20.61 -0.16 9.41
N PRO A 243 21.27 -0.75 10.42
CA PRO A 243 21.34 -0.16 11.77
C PRO A 243 21.84 1.28 11.78
N ALA A 244 22.82 1.62 10.92
CA ALA A 244 23.34 2.97 10.78
C ALA A 244 22.26 3.95 10.24
N GLU A 245 21.47 3.54 9.25
CA GLU A 245 20.36 4.34 8.72
C GLU A 245 19.26 4.57 9.78
N VAL A 246 18.99 3.57 10.62
CA VAL A 246 18.07 3.70 11.76
C VAL A 246 18.61 4.73 12.76
N ALA A 247 19.85 4.57 13.21
CA ALA A 247 20.47 5.46 14.18
C ALA A 247 20.50 6.92 13.68
N GLU A 248 20.90 7.13 12.44
CA GLU A 248 20.93 8.47 11.83
C GLU A 248 19.52 9.06 11.69
N THR A 249 18.52 8.27 11.36
CA THR A 249 17.13 8.76 11.31
C THR A 249 16.61 9.17 12.68
N VAL A 250 16.89 8.37 13.73
CA VAL A 250 16.53 8.71 15.12
C VAL A 250 17.14 10.04 15.52
N ARG A 251 18.44 10.26 15.20
CA ARG A 251 19.14 11.53 15.45
C ARG A 251 18.47 12.71 14.72
N LEU A 252 18.18 12.55 13.43
CA LEU A 252 17.55 13.61 12.61
C LEU A 252 16.12 13.93 13.07
N LEU A 253 15.42 12.95 13.60
CA LEU A 253 14.07 13.13 14.15
C LEU A 253 14.09 13.69 15.59
N GLY A 254 15.24 13.68 16.27
CA GLY A 254 15.31 14.00 17.70
C GLY A 254 14.46 13.03 18.54
N ALA A 255 14.32 11.80 18.10
CA ALA A 255 13.58 10.77 18.83
C ALA A 255 14.41 10.18 19.96
N ALA A 256 13.75 9.70 21.02
CA ALA A 256 14.44 9.18 22.20
C ALA A 256 15.23 7.89 21.89
N ASP A 257 14.69 7.02 21.04
CA ASP A 257 15.29 5.75 20.67
C ASP A 257 14.74 5.22 19.31
N ALA A 258 15.16 4.02 18.95
CA ALA A 258 14.78 3.38 17.68
C ALA A 258 13.38 2.72 17.69
N SER A 259 12.65 2.71 18.79
CA SER A 259 11.31 2.10 18.88
C SER A 259 10.29 2.75 17.95
N VAL A 260 10.54 4.02 17.57
CA VAL A 260 9.73 4.75 16.61
C VAL A 260 9.96 4.30 15.16
N ILE A 261 10.90 3.40 14.89
CA ILE A 261 11.21 2.93 13.53
C ILE A 261 10.71 1.49 13.37
N SER A 262 9.86 1.27 12.38
CA SER A 262 9.35 -0.06 11.99
C SER A 262 9.81 -0.38 10.58
N THR A 263 10.82 -1.25 10.46
CA THR A 263 11.36 -1.71 9.18
C THR A 263 12.10 -3.04 9.39
N PHE A 264 12.35 -3.76 8.33
CA PHE A 264 13.28 -4.89 8.39
C PHE A 264 14.70 -4.34 8.46
N VAL A 265 15.40 -4.61 9.57
CA VAL A 265 16.74 -4.06 9.82
C VAL A 265 17.80 -5.13 9.53
N THR A 266 18.67 -4.87 8.56
CA THR A 266 19.77 -5.78 8.21
C THR A 266 20.93 -5.04 7.56
N ASN A 267 22.15 -5.53 7.76
CA ASN A 267 23.32 -5.10 7.01
C ASN A 267 23.51 -5.88 5.70
N ASP A 268 22.83 -7.01 5.55
CA ASP A 268 22.83 -7.83 4.35
C ASP A 268 21.42 -8.36 4.08
N PRO A 269 20.76 -7.90 3.01
CA PRO A 269 19.45 -8.40 2.62
C PRO A 269 19.50 -9.80 1.97
N GLY A 270 20.67 -10.39 1.79
CA GLY A 270 20.86 -11.69 1.11
C GLY A 270 20.52 -11.66 -0.38
N LEU A 271 20.48 -10.47 -0.99
CA LEU A 271 20.01 -10.26 -2.36
C LEU A 271 21.12 -9.65 -3.23
N ASN A 272 21.65 -10.44 -4.15
CA ASN A 272 22.63 -9.95 -5.13
C ASN A 272 21.94 -9.03 -6.17
N PRO A 273 22.36 -7.76 -6.32
CA PRO A 273 21.72 -6.79 -7.22
C PRO A 273 21.61 -7.27 -8.68
N ALA A 274 22.63 -7.89 -9.23
CA ALA A 274 22.62 -8.38 -10.61
C ALA A 274 21.62 -9.53 -10.80
N ARG A 275 21.49 -10.42 -9.81
CA ARG A 275 20.45 -11.48 -9.83
C ARG A 275 19.05 -10.89 -9.73
N VAL A 276 18.85 -9.94 -8.82
CA VAL A 276 17.55 -9.25 -8.71
C VAL A 276 17.16 -8.61 -10.03
N ARG A 277 18.08 -7.86 -10.66
CA ARG A 277 17.86 -7.24 -11.96
C ARG A 277 17.45 -8.27 -13.02
N THR A 278 18.17 -9.37 -13.11
CA THR A 278 17.89 -10.44 -14.07
C THR A 278 16.50 -11.01 -13.87
N GLN A 279 16.11 -11.33 -12.64
CA GLN A 279 14.80 -11.95 -12.35
C GLN A 279 13.65 -10.97 -12.50
N VAL A 280 13.82 -9.72 -12.10
CA VAL A 280 12.82 -8.67 -12.31
C VAL A 280 12.59 -8.43 -13.81
N ASN A 281 13.65 -8.30 -14.60
CA ASN A 281 13.54 -8.13 -16.05
C ASN A 281 12.85 -9.34 -16.72
N ARG A 282 13.15 -10.56 -16.25
CA ARG A 282 12.50 -11.78 -16.73
C ARG A 282 11.00 -11.79 -16.40
N LEU A 283 10.63 -11.42 -15.18
CA LEU A 283 9.22 -11.30 -14.79
C LEU A 283 8.49 -10.27 -15.67
N VAL A 284 9.08 -9.08 -15.84
CA VAL A 284 8.50 -8.01 -16.67
C VAL A 284 8.31 -8.46 -18.12
N ALA A 285 9.30 -9.12 -18.71
CA ALA A 285 9.20 -9.65 -20.07
C ALA A 285 8.06 -10.65 -20.21
N ARG A 286 7.95 -11.62 -19.27
CA ARG A 286 6.88 -12.61 -19.27
C ARG A 286 5.49 -11.99 -19.05
N CYS A 287 5.37 -11.02 -18.16
CA CYS A 287 4.10 -10.28 -17.99
C CYS A 287 3.66 -9.64 -19.30
N ARG A 288 4.60 -9.03 -20.03
CA ARG A 288 4.33 -8.39 -21.32
C ARG A 288 3.91 -9.42 -22.38
N GLU A 289 4.58 -10.55 -22.48
CA GLU A 289 4.26 -11.65 -23.42
C GLU A 289 2.85 -12.21 -23.17
N ARG A 290 2.42 -12.28 -21.91
CA ARG A 290 1.15 -12.86 -21.49
C ARG A 290 0.03 -11.83 -21.30
N GLY A 291 0.29 -10.54 -21.56
CA GLY A 291 -0.70 -9.47 -21.38
C GLY A 291 -1.12 -9.24 -19.93
N ILE A 292 -0.30 -9.68 -18.94
CA ILE A 292 -0.54 -9.46 -17.52
C ILE A 292 -0.05 -8.05 -17.17
N ARG A 293 -0.90 -7.27 -16.52
CA ARG A 293 -0.53 -5.94 -16.03
C ARG A 293 0.50 -6.06 -14.92
N PHE A 294 1.49 -5.19 -14.96
CA PHE A 294 2.59 -5.20 -13.99
C PHE A 294 2.81 -3.82 -13.39
N ASP A 295 2.96 -3.74 -12.07
CA ASP A 295 3.40 -2.55 -11.34
C ASP A 295 4.49 -2.92 -10.34
N MET A 296 5.36 -1.95 -10.00
CA MET A 296 6.52 -2.18 -9.15
C MET A 296 6.68 -1.03 -8.16
N ARG A 297 7.02 -1.37 -6.91
CA ARG A 297 7.21 -0.36 -5.86
C ARG A 297 8.45 -0.63 -4.98
N PRO A 298 9.25 0.41 -4.72
CA PRO A 298 9.27 1.66 -5.46
C PRO A 298 9.62 1.41 -6.92
N LYS A 299 9.34 2.38 -7.80
CA LYS A 299 9.79 2.29 -9.20
C LYS A 299 11.30 2.49 -9.24
N VAL A 300 12.05 1.39 -9.26
CA VAL A 300 13.51 1.38 -9.25
C VAL A 300 14.00 1.09 -10.66
N LYS A 301 14.77 2.01 -11.24
CA LYS A 301 15.38 1.86 -12.55
C LYS A 301 16.80 1.33 -12.49
N GLU A 302 17.31 0.84 -13.62
CA GLU A 302 18.55 0.06 -13.70
C GLU A 302 19.76 0.62 -12.95
N PRO A 303 20.20 1.87 -13.06
CA PRO A 303 21.36 2.32 -12.27
C PRO A 303 21.09 2.35 -10.76
N ILE A 304 19.84 2.49 -10.36
CA ILE A 304 19.42 2.59 -8.96
C ILE A 304 19.22 1.21 -8.35
N LEU A 305 18.87 0.21 -9.14
CA LEU A 305 18.59 -1.13 -8.64
C LEU A 305 19.80 -1.69 -7.89
N ASP A 306 20.99 -1.51 -8.44
CA ASP A 306 22.22 -1.95 -7.79
C ASP A 306 22.45 -1.23 -6.47
N ALA A 307 22.29 0.10 -6.46
CA ALA A 307 22.38 0.90 -5.25
C ALA A 307 21.28 0.55 -4.24
N TYR A 308 20.06 0.23 -4.70
CA TYR A 308 18.95 -0.16 -3.82
C TYR A 308 19.30 -1.40 -3.00
N TYR A 309 19.92 -2.41 -3.60
CA TYR A 309 20.29 -3.65 -2.92
C TYR A 309 21.73 -3.67 -2.38
N THR A 310 22.46 -2.55 -2.48
CA THR A 310 23.77 -2.38 -1.84
C THR A 310 23.60 -1.64 -0.52
N PRO A 311 23.80 -2.28 0.64
CA PRO A 311 23.71 -1.63 1.94
C PRO A 311 24.63 -0.41 2.03
N GLY A 312 24.16 0.65 2.70
CA GLY A 312 24.92 1.90 2.85
C GLY A 312 24.91 2.84 1.63
N SER A 313 24.35 2.42 0.49
CA SER A 313 24.20 3.30 -0.68
C SER A 313 23.31 4.50 -0.37
N ALA A 314 23.79 5.68 -0.75
CA ALA A 314 23.08 6.95 -0.58
C ALA A 314 22.04 7.15 -1.69
N LEU A 315 20.86 6.55 -1.52
CA LEU A 315 19.72 6.85 -2.38
C LEU A 315 19.08 8.17 -1.98
N THR A 316 18.72 8.99 -2.96
CA THR A 316 18.01 10.24 -2.77
C THR A 316 16.64 10.20 -3.43
N GLY A 317 15.73 11.03 -3.00
CA GLY A 317 14.38 11.06 -3.53
C GLY A 317 13.47 11.98 -2.73
N ARG A 318 12.17 11.84 -2.95
CA ARG A 318 11.15 12.56 -2.20
C ARG A 318 10.07 11.60 -1.71
N CYS A 319 9.42 11.92 -0.62
CA CYS A 319 8.29 11.17 -0.09
C CYS A 319 7.06 12.06 0.02
N LEU A 320 5.99 11.67 -0.65
CA LEU A 320 4.73 12.40 -0.68
C LEU A 320 3.69 11.80 0.27
N TYR A 321 3.99 10.63 0.80
CA TYR A 321 3.03 9.89 1.62
C TYR A 321 2.44 10.73 2.78
N PRO A 322 3.25 11.43 3.62
CA PRO A 322 2.71 12.19 4.74
C PRO A 322 1.94 13.46 4.34
N PHE A 323 1.96 13.85 3.07
CA PHE A 323 1.20 14.98 2.52
C PHE A 323 -0.14 14.55 1.89
N LEU A 324 -0.35 13.25 1.76
CA LEU A 324 -1.50 12.70 1.05
C LEU A 324 -2.34 11.79 1.93
N TYR A 325 -1.71 11.04 2.83
CA TYR A 325 -2.36 9.98 3.58
C TYR A 325 -2.09 10.09 5.07
N ALA A 326 -3.16 10.02 5.86
CA ALA A 326 -3.07 9.81 7.30
C ALA A 326 -2.98 8.32 7.58
N ARG A 327 -2.06 7.89 8.43
CA ARG A 327 -1.96 6.51 8.89
C ARG A 327 -2.52 6.39 10.29
N VAL A 328 -3.52 5.55 10.46
CA VAL A 328 -4.24 5.34 11.73
C VAL A 328 -4.17 3.87 12.11
N SER A 329 -3.77 3.60 13.35
CA SER A 329 -3.71 2.24 13.91
C SER A 329 -5.09 1.73 14.32
N PHE A 330 -5.14 0.45 14.63
CA PHE A 330 -6.31 -0.23 15.18
C PHE A 330 -6.83 0.39 16.47
N SER A 331 -5.95 1.05 17.27
CA SER A 331 -6.29 1.73 18.53
C SER A 331 -6.64 3.22 18.36
N GLY A 332 -6.65 3.75 17.14
CA GLY A 332 -6.99 5.15 16.86
C GLY A 332 -5.80 6.10 16.91
N LYS A 333 -4.62 5.64 17.28
CA LYS A 333 -3.41 6.45 17.25
C LYS A 333 -3.00 6.71 15.80
N ALA A 334 -2.71 7.95 15.48
CA ALA A 334 -2.21 8.34 14.16
C ALA A 334 -0.68 8.42 14.19
N TYR A 335 -0.05 7.88 13.16
CA TYR A 335 1.39 7.85 13.00
C TYR A 335 1.83 8.61 11.76
N PHE A 336 3.05 9.18 11.80
CA PHE A 336 3.60 9.94 10.69
C PHE A 336 3.63 9.14 9.38
N CYS A 337 4.12 7.90 9.43
CA CYS A 337 4.11 6.98 8.28
C CYS A 337 4.29 5.53 8.73
N PRO A 338 4.25 4.53 7.80
CA PRO A 338 4.44 3.12 8.17
C PRO A 338 5.77 2.82 8.85
N PHE A 339 6.86 3.51 8.46
CA PHE A 339 8.21 3.24 8.96
C PHE A 339 8.61 4.12 10.14
N ILE A 340 8.16 5.37 10.14
CA ILE A 340 8.40 6.30 11.23
C ILE A 340 7.10 6.41 12.02
N ARG A 341 7.02 5.65 13.11
CA ARG A 341 5.82 5.50 13.94
C ARG A 341 5.80 6.50 15.10
N ILE A 342 6.25 7.72 14.83
CA ILE A 342 6.02 8.82 15.77
C ILE A 342 4.53 9.10 15.78
N GLU A 343 3.93 9.04 16.97
CA GLU A 343 2.53 9.39 17.18
C GLU A 343 2.32 10.88 16.91
N VAL A 344 1.39 11.18 16.01
CA VAL A 344 1.05 12.56 15.60
C VAL A 344 -0.31 13.00 16.08
N GLY A 345 -1.05 12.11 16.72
CA GLY A 345 -2.36 12.37 17.32
C GLY A 345 -3.11 11.08 17.67
N ASP A 346 -4.29 11.26 18.26
CA ASP A 346 -5.15 10.18 18.76
C ASP A 346 -6.61 10.49 18.38
N LEU A 347 -7.17 9.73 17.44
CA LEU A 347 -8.51 9.93 16.93
C LEU A 347 -9.61 9.55 17.95
N THR A 348 -9.27 8.97 19.08
CA THR A 348 -10.22 8.80 20.19
C THR A 348 -10.48 10.11 20.93
N LYS A 349 -9.58 11.09 20.79
CA LYS A 349 -9.59 12.39 21.47
C LYS A 349 -9.69 13.60 20.53
N GLN A 350 -9.25 13.44 19.28
CA GLN A 350 -9.12 14.49 18.29
C GLN A 350 -9.83 14.09 17.00
N SER A 351 -10.31 15.05 16.24
CA SER A 351 -10.77 14.82 14.87
C SER A 351 -9.62 14.53 13.91
N LEU A 352 -9.91 13.91 12.78
CA LEU A 352 -8.91 13.68 11.73
C LEU A 352 -8.28 15.00 11.22
N GLU A 353 -9.06 16.09 11.17
CA GLU A 353 -8.58 17.41 10.77
C GLU A 353 -7.58 17.97 11.78
N GLU A 354 -7.90 17.93 13.09
CA GLU A 354 -6.99 18.39 14.14
C GLU A 354 -5.68 17.61 14.16
N VAL A 355 -5.73 16.31 13.97
CA VAL A 355 -4.52 15.48 13.84
C VAL A 355 -3.73 15.84 12.60
N TRP A 356 -4.39 15.99 11.46
CA TRP A 356 -3.75 16.25 10.15
C TRP A 356 -3.06 17.60 10.08
N THR A 357 -3.65 18.62 10.69
CA THR A 357 -3.13 20.00 10.76
C THR A 357 -2.34 20.29 12.03
N GLY A 358 -2.23 19.32 12.94
CA GLY A 358 -1.54 19.46 14.22
C GLY A 358 -0.03 19.71 14.06
N GLU A 359 0.53 20.53 14.97
CA GLU A 359 1.93 20.99 14.89
C GLU A 359 2.93 19.82 14.83
N THR A 360 2.69 18.72 15.53
CA THR A 360 3.56 17.55 15.48
C THR A 360 3.66 16.99 14.06
N TYR A 361 2.53 16.87 13.36
CA TYR A 361 2.52 16.35 11.98
C TYR A 361 3.15 17.35 11.02
N VAL A 362 2.81 18.63 11.14
CA VAL A 362 3.35 19.72 10.31
C VAL A 362 4.87 19.83 10.48
N SER A 363 5.37 19.80 11.71
CA SER A 363 6.80 19.83 12.02
C SER A 363 7.56 18.66 11.39
N LEU A 364 7.03 17.44 11.47
CA LEU A 364 7.66 16.27 10.85
C LEU A 364 7.66 16.34 9.32
N ARG A 365 6.60 16.86 8.69
CA ARG A 365 6.57 17.12 7.24
C ARG A 365 7.63 18.15 6.83
N ARG A 366 7.78 19.23 7.61
CA ARG A 366 8.80 20.25 7.37
C ARG A 366 10.21 19.64 7.43
N ARG A 367 10.50 18.86 8.46
CA ARG A 367 11.78 18.13 8.57
C ARG A 367 12.01 17.17 7.40
N LEU A 368 10.97 16.50 6.92
CA LEU A 368 11.07 15.62 5.76
C LEU A 368 11.44 16.39 4.49
N VAL A 369 10.86 17.56 4.27
CA VAL A 369 11.19 18.43 3.11
C VAL A 369 12.61 18.94 3.21
N GLU A 370 13.02 19.43 4.39
CA GLU A 370 14.36 19.95 4.65
C GLU A 370 15.46 18.89 4.42
N ASN A 371 15.20 17.65 4.78
CA ASN A 371 16.15 16.54 4.63
C ASN A 371 16.01 15.78 3.29
N GLY A 372 14.99 16.10 2.48
CA GLY A 372 14.61 15.33 1.27
C GLY A 372 13.93 14.02 1.63
N ILE A 373 14.66 13.03 2.12
CA ILE A 373 14.17 11.80 2.75
C ILE A 373 15.06 11.42 3.93
N PHE A 374 14.47 10.81 4.96
CA PHE A 374 15.28 10.25 6.05
C PHE A 374 16.03 8.99 5.59
N PRO A 375 17.17 8.62 6.21
CA PRO A 375 17.93 7.44 5.82
C PRO A 375 17.11 6.14 5.75
N VAL A 376 16.18 5.89 6.68
CA VAL A 376 15.27 4.72 6.63
C VAL A 376 14.30 4.75 5.46
N CYS A 377 14.08 5.91 4.82
CA CYS A 377 13.19 6.02 3.68
C CYS A 377 13.82 5.55 2.36
N ARG A 378 15.14 5.40 2.30
CA ARG A 378 15.88 5.12 1.06
C ARG A 378 15.37 3.90 0.31
N ARG A 379 14.88 2.90 1.05
CA ARG A 379 14.36 1.63 0.48
C ARG A 379 12.89 1.39 0.84
N CYS A 380 12.12 2.48 0.95
CA CYS A 380 10.70 2.41 1.22
C CYS A 380 9.88 2.35 -0.09
N CYS A 381 8.84 1.53 -0.13
CA CYS A 381 7.94 1.43 -1.28
C CYS A 381 7.17 2.72 -1.61
N LYS A 382 7.19 3.72 -0.72
CA LYS A 382 6.51 5.01 -0.87
C LYS A 382 7.40 6.12 -1.45
N VAL A 383 8.71 5.88 -1.51
CA VAL A 383 9.65 6.89 -1.99
C VAL A 383 9.59 7.00 -3.52
N GLU A 384 9.60 8.23 -4.01
CA GLU A 384 9.89 8.54 -5.40
C GLU A 384 11.38 8.86 -5.49
N LEU A 385 12.15 7.95 -6.07
CA LEU A 385 13.59 8.13 -6.24
C LEU A 385 13.88 9.28 -7.22
N ALA A 386 15.02 9.97 -7.05
CA ALA A 386 15.31 11.26 -7.68
C ALA A 386 15.16 11.27 -9.22
N PRO A 387 14.75 12.41 -9.82
CA PRO A 387 14.69 12.59 -11.27
C PRO A 387 16.08 12.35 -11.92
N GLY A 388 16.12 11.68 -13.06
CA GLY A 388 17.36 11.20 -13.71
C GLY A 388 17.67 9.76 -13.39
N THR A 389 17.15 9.24 -12.31
CA THR A 389 17.20 7.84 -11.95
C THR A 389 15.88 7.13 -12.27
N ALA A 390 14.84 7.89 -12.61
CA ALA A 390 13.49 7.41 -12.80
C ALA A 390 13.01 7.20 -14.27
N ASP A 391 13.79 7.42 -15.36
CA ASP A 391 13.27 7.36 -16.74
C ASP A 391 13.50 6.09 -17.55
N ALA A 392 13.87 4.98 -17.01
CA ALA A 392 14.18 3.78 -17.75
C ALA A 392 13.57 2.47 -17.29
N LEU A 393 12.40 2.39 -16.70
CA LEU A 393 11.71 1.11 -16.60
C LEU A 393 10.29 1.18 -17.15
N VAL A 394 10.21 0.46 -18.21
CA VAL A 394 9.08 -0.27 -18.75
C VAL A 394 7.74 0.19 -18.21
N THR A 395 7.18 1.16 -18.86
CA THR A 395 5.75 1.21 -19.02
C THR A 395 5.35 0.03 -19.90
N VAL A 396 4.93 -1.06 -19.33
CA VAL A 396 3.81 -1.79 -19.94
C VAL A 396 2.72 -0.73 -20.09
N PRO A 397 2.11 -0.56 -21.29
CA PRO A 397 1.12 0.49 -21.45
C PRO A 397 0.16 0.42 -20.29
N ALA A 398 0.23 1.41 -19.42
CA ALA A 398 -0.68 1.55 -18.31
C ALA A 398 -2.00 2.04 -18.90
N GLU A 399 -2.80 1.12 -19.33
CA GLU A 399 -4.22 1.33 -19.28
C GLU A 399 -4.58 1.26 -17.80
N GLU A 400 -4.75 2.41 -17.19
CA GLU A 400 -5.00 2.74 -15.79
C GLU A 400 -3.88 2.29 -14.82
N PRO A 401 -3.22 3.22 -14.14
CA PRO A 401 -2.51 2.88 -12.91
C PRO A 401 -3.53 2.14 -12.03
N LEU A 402 -3.14 0.98 -11.53
CA LEU A 402 -3.71 0.44 -10.29
C LEU A 402 -3.87 1.66 -9.42
N ALA A 403 -5.09 2.16 -9.23
CA ALA A 403 -5.37 3.50 -8.75
C ALA A 403 -4.28 3.85 -7.76
N ALA A 404 -3.61 5.01 -7.98
CA ALA A 404 -2.59 5.47 -7.06
C ALA A 404 -3.28 5.51 -5.71
N GLY A 405 -3.64 4.33 -5.33
CA GLY A 405 -4.30 3.96 -4.13
C GLY A 405 -3.23 4.14 -3.13
N ALA A 406 -3.42 5.03 -2.31
CA ALA A 406 -2.95 5.07 -1.01
C ALA A 406 -2.37 3.72 -0.58
N GLN A 407 -1.14 3.60 -0.55
CA GLN A 407 -0.42 2.75 0.35
C GLN A 407 0.41 3.59 1.26
#